data_90ea9f781d7471d1f10c85d6e627efae
#
_entry.id   90ea9f781d7471d1f10c85d6e627efae
#
_cell.length_a   1.000
_cell.length_b   1.000
_cell.length_c   1.000
_cell.angle_alpha   90.00
_cell.angle_beta   90.00
_cell.angle_gamma   90.00
#
_symmetry.space_group_name_H-M   'P 1'
#
loop_
_entity.id
_entity.type
_entity.pdbx_description
1 polymer ?
#
loop_
_entity_poly.entity_id
_entity_poly.type
_entity_poly.pdbx_seq_one_letter_code
_entity_poly.pdbx_strand_id
1 'polypeptide(L)'
;MVAMKYLCPLINISVSILQTETQQYIMKNLLSILIVLFSLGQIAHAQEAKRPDPQPAPETSESFKLGIAGYTFNKFDLDKTLETLHKTDVHYLCIKDFHLPFTSTDVEIKAFHTKLADNGVTGYAVGPIYMKTEEEVDRAFEYAKRVGVKLIVGVPNYELLPYVNKKVADYDMHYAIHLHGPDIKLYPDAEDVWENVKNLDPRMGMCLDIGHDRRNGKDPVADLEKYHSRVFDVHLKDVTDATKLGYSVEVGRGILDIPGFVKMLRKVNYKGVVSLEHERNMDNPFMGIAESIGYFRGVVAATQ
;
A
#
# COMPACT_ATOMS: atom_id res chain seq x y z
N MET A 1 63.31 47.28 63.00
CA MET A 1 62.73 45.92 63.06
C MET A 1 61.30 46.00 63.62
N VAL A 2 60.47 46.96 63.19
CA VAL A 2 59.10 47.20 63.66
C VAL A 2 58.06 47.14 62.55
N ALA A 3 58.44 47.13 61.29
CA ALA A 3 57.48 47.16 60.14
C ALA A 3 56.93 45.81 59.64
N MET A 4 57.45 44.65 60.22
CA MET A 4 57.11 43.34 59.69
C MET A 4 56.01 42.61 60.43
N LYS A 5 55.51 43.14 61.58
CA LYS A 5 54.48 42.53 62.42
C LYS A 5 53.03 42.85 62.02
N TYR A 6 52.79 43.87 61.19
CA TYR A 6 51.43 44.28 60.82
C TYR A 6 50.99 43.91 59.40
N LEU A 7 51.85 43.30 58.56
CA LEU A 7 51.49 42.86 57.23
C LEU A 7 50.85 41.43 57.19
N CYS A 8 51.13 40.62 58.20
CA CYS A 8 50.69 39.20 58.20
C CYS A 8 49.17 39.00 58.35
N PRO A 9 48.44 39.76 59.18
CA PRO A 9 47.01 39.55 59.36
C PRO A 9 46.18 40.09 58.20
N LEU A 10 46.59 41.12 57.48
CA LEU A 10 45.85 41.64 56.34
C LEU A 10 45.95 40.74 55.10
N ILE A 11 47.07 40.11 54.84
CA ILE A 11 47.27 39.16 53.77
C ILE A 11 46.42 37.88 54.03
N ASN A 12 46.32 37.40 55.26
CA ASN A 12 45.48 36.23 55.56
C ASN A 12 43.97 36.51 55.40
N ILE A 13 43.52 37.73 55.75
CA ILE A 13 42.14 38.13 55.59
C ILE A 13 41.80 38.24 54.09
N SER A 14 42.66 38.83 53.27
CA SER A 14 42.46 39.00 51.83
C SER A 14 42.44 37.62 51.09
N VAL A 15 43.29 36.70 51.51
CA VAL A 15 43.29 35.31 50.90
C VAL A 15 42.06 34.56 51.30
N SER A 16 41.57 34.70 52.54
CA SER A 16 40.35 33.99 52.99
C SER A 16 39.08 34.54 52.29
N ILE A 17 39.00 35.84 52.05
CA ILE A 17 37.90 36.48 51.35
C ILE A 17 37.89 36.02 49.87
N LEU A 18 39.05 36.00 49.21
CA LEU A 18 39.19 35.53 47.84
C LEU A 18 38.83 34.03 47.69
N GLN A 19 39.18 33.22 48.68
CA GLN A 19 38.79 31.80 48.69
C GLN A 19 37.28 31.60 48.83
N THR A 20 36.61 32.40 49.67
CA THR A 20 35.16 32.32 49.86
C THR A 20 34.39 32.80 48.60
N GLU A 21 34.84 33.88 47.96
CA GLU A 21 34.22 34.37 46.73
C GLU A 21 34.41 33.37 45.57
N THR A 22 35.59 32.80 45.45
CA THR A 22 35.86 31.78 44.42
C THR A 22 35.01 30.52 44.63
N GLN A 23 34.88 30.05 45.88
CA GLN A 23 34.00 28.91 46.21
C GLN A 23 32.53 29.21 45.93
N GLN A 24 32.05 30.42 46.25
CA GLN A 24 30.69 30.82 45.95
C GLN A 24 30.42 30.92 44.41
N TYR A 25 31.41 31.41 43.67
CA TYR A 25 31.31 31.45 42.20
C TYR A 25 31.27 30.06 41.58
N ILE A 26 32.13 29.13 42.03
CA ILE A 26 32.14 27.74 41.58
C ILE A 26 30.83 27.03 41.94
N MET A 27 30.31 27.22 43.15
CA MET A 27 29.04 26.62 43.59
C MET A 27 27.85 27.14 42.76
N LYS A 28 27.79 28.45 42.47
CA LYS A 28 26.73 29.02 41.61
C LYS A 28 26.76 28.47 40.22
N ASN A 29 27.95 28.31 39.63
CA ASN A 29 28.08 27.75 38.29
C ASN A 29 27.76 26.25 38.25
N LEU A 30 28.16 25.47 39.24
CA LEU A 30 27.79 24.06 39.39
C LEU A 30 26.26 23.87 39.54
N LEU A 31 25.63 24.72 40.36
CA LEU A 31 24.16 24.68 40.50
C LEU A 31 23.43 25.02 39.20
N SER A 32 23.94 26.01 38.44
CA SER A 32 23.38 26.38 37.13
C SER A 32 23.54 25.24 36.12
N ILE A 33 24.68 24.57 36.09
CA ILE A 33 24.91 23.39 35.23
C ILE A 33 23.97 22.21 35.61
N LEU A 34 23.78 21.98 36.91
CA LEU A 34 22.87 20.93 37.41
C LEU A 34 21.40 21.22 36.99
N ILE A 35 20.97 22.47 37.08
CA ILE A 35 19.62 22.89 36.67
C ILE A 35 19.44 22.69 35.16
N VAL A 36 20.44 23.02 34.34
CA VAL A 36 20.40 22.81 32.90
C VAL A 36 20.38 21.32 32.54
N LEU A 37 21.19 20.50 33.22
CA LEU A 37 21.19 19.05 33.02
C LEU A 37 19.87 18.38 33.48
N PHE A 38 19.27 18.88 34.58
CA PHE A 38 17.97 18.39 35.03
C PHE A 38 16.83 18.78 34.11
N SER A 39 16.85 20.01 33.55
CA SER A 39 15.85 20.42 32.54
C SER A 39 16.00 19.70 31.20
N LEU A 40 17.21 19.39 30.74
CA LEU A 40 17.47 18.57 29.57
C LEU A 40 17.01 17.11 29.76
N GLY A 41 17.19 16.55 30.97
CA GLY A 41 16.68 15.22 31.35
C GLY A 41 15.14 15.14 31.32
N GLN A 42 14.46 16.21 31.75
CA GLN A 42 12.99 16.28 31.71
C GLN A 42 12.47 16.39 30.26
N ILE A 43 13.18 17.07 29.36
CA ILE A 43 12.82 17.16 27.93
C ILE A 43 13.00 15.79 27.25
N ALA A 44 14.04 15.03 27.59
CA ALA A 44 14.25 13.69 27.04
C ALA A 44 13.18 12.68 27.49
N HIS A 45 12.60 12.81 28.70
CA HIS A 45 11.52 11.96 29.19
C HIS A 45 10.13 12.37 28.69
N ALA A 46 9.96 13.60 28.22
CA ALA A 46 8.67 14.07 27.68
C ALA A 46 8.43 13.64 26.23
N GLN A 47 9.39 13.01 25.55
CA GLN A 47 9.28 12.64 24.13
C GLN A 47 8.86 11.19 23.85
N GLU A 48 8.61 10.39 24.86
CA GLU A 48 8.00 9.06 24.71
C GLU A 48 6.55 9.01 25.19
N ALA A 49 5.79 10.08 24.98
CA ALA A 49 4.34 9.92 24.96
C ALA A 49 4.01 9.05 23.74
N LYS A 50 3.73 7.75 23.96
CA LYS A 50 3.14 6.88 22.96
C LYS A 50 2.09 7.68 22.20
N ARG A 51 2.31 7.89 20.88
CA ARG A 51 1.19 8.35 20.04
C ARG A 51 0.06 7.37 20.30
N PRO A 52 -1.16 7.83 20.54
CA PRO A 52 -2.30 6.91 20.60
C PRO A 52 -2.24 6.07 19.31
N ASP A 53 -2.42 4.77 19.45
CA ASP A 53 -2.53 3.89 18.31
C ASP A 53 -3.51 4.53 17.33
N PRO A 54 -3.21 4.57 16.03
CA PRO A 54 -4.10 5.18 15.06
C PRO A 54 -5.46 4.53 15.24
N GLN A 55 -6.47 5.35 15.55
CA GLN A 55 -7.85 4.87 15.59
C GLN A 55 -8.12 4.24 14.22
N PRO A 56 -8.72 3.04 14.15
CA PRO A 56 -9.10 2.45 12.90
C PRO A 56 -9.87 3.50 12.11
N ALA A 57 -9.47 3.72 10.86
CA ALA A 57 -10.18 4.64 9.99
C ALA A 57 -11.66 4.25 10.05
N PRO A 58 -12.61 5.20 10.18
CA PRO A 58 -14.03 4.88 10.22
C PRO A 58 -14.33 3.98 9.02
N GLU A 59 -15.02 2.85 9.25
CA GLU A 59 -15.50 2.00 8.16
C GLU A 59 -16.20 2.92 7.17
N THR A 60 -15.61 3.08 5.99
CA THR A 60 -16.21 3.89 4.95
C THR A 60 -17.53 3.20 4.60
N SER A 61 -18.63 3.95 4.56
CA SER A 61 -19.94 3.46 4.09
C SER A 61 -19.92 3.09 2.61
N GLU A 62 -18.71 2.99 2.02
CA GLU A 62 -18.51 2.70 0.62
C GLU A 62 -18.90 1.27 0.28
N SER A 63 -19.46 1.12 -0.90
CA SER A 63 -19.81 -0.20 -1.41
C SER A 63 -18.58 -1.00 -1.89
N PHE A 64 -17.49 -0.32 -2.22
CA PHE A 64 -16.22 -0.93 -2.64
C PHE A 64 -15.22 -1.00 -1.47
N LYS A 65 -14.23 -1.88 -1.62
CA LYS A 65 -13.19 -2.12 -0.62
C LYS A 65 -11.85 -1.62 -1.14
N LEU A 66 -10.98 -1.16 -0.23
CA LEU A 66 -9.60 -0.81 -0.57
C LEU A 66 -8.69 -2.00 -0.32
N GLY A 67 -7.90 -2.37 -1.33
CA GLY A 67 -6.92 -3.45 -1.28
C GLY A 67 -5.54 -3.03 -1.80
N ILE A 68 -4.63 -4.01 -1.84
CA ILE A 68 -3.35 -3.88 -2.54
C ILE A 68 -3.16 -5.10 -3.44
N ALA A 69 -2.76 -4.86 -4.69
CA ALA A 69 -2.35 -5.89 -5.62
C ALA A 69 -0.99 -6.47 -5.19
N GLY A 70 -0.90 -7.80 -5.09
CA GLY A 70 0.29 -8.47 -4.56
C GLY A 70 1.57 -8.16 -5.32
N TYR A 71 1.49 -7.79 -6.61
CA TYR A 71 2.67 -7.41 -7.40
C TYR A 71 3.42 -6.21 -6.83
N THR A 72 2.74 -5.29 -6.14
CA THR A 72 3.34 -4.19 -5.36
C THR A 72 4.45 -4.67 -4.42
N PHE A 73 4.37 -5.91 -3.96
CA PHE A 73 5.28 -6.53 -2.99
C PHE A 73 6.24 -7.54 -3.60
N ASN A 74 6.57 -7.43 -4.89
CA ASN A 74 7.39 -8.42 -5.60
C ASN A 74 8.85 -8.56 -5.07
N LYS A 75 9.27 -7.65 -4.18
CA LYS A 75 10.57 -7.70 -3.49
C LYS A 75 10.43 -8.03 -1.99
N PHE A 76 9.22 -8.28 -1.52
CA PHE A 76 8.92 -8.53 -0.11
C PHE A 76 8.47 -9.97 0.09
N ASP A 77 8.87 -10.56 1.20
CA ASP A 77 8.25 -11.77 1.71
C ASP A 77 6.86 -11.47 2.32
N LEU A 78 6.16 -12.51 2.72
CA LEU A 78 4.82 -12.37 3.28
C LEU A 78 4.82 -11.56 4.59
N ASP A 79 5.85 -11.69 5.44
CA ASP A 79 5.90 -10.98 6.73
C ASP A 79 6.00 -9.47 6.53
N LYS A 80 6.89 -9.04 5.65
CA LYS A 80 7.06 -7.63 5.31
C LYS A 80 5.85 -7.07 4.56
N THR A 81 5.20 -7.90 3.75
CA THR A 81 3.92 -7.55 3.10
C THR A 81 2.84 -7.27 4.14
N LEU A 82 2.64 -8.19 5.10
CA LEU A 82 1.64 -8.05 6.16
C LEU A 82 1.94 -6.88 7.09
N GLU A 83 3.21 -6.64 7.42
CA GLU A 83 3.62 -5.44 8.17
C GLU A 83 3.21 -4.15 7.45
N THR A 84 3.38 -4.10 6.12
CA THR A 84 3.01 -2.94 5.31
C THR A 84 1.48 -2.77 5.26
N LEU A 85 0.73 -3.84 5.05
CA LEU A 85 -0.74 -3.84 5.08
C LEU A 85 -1.26 -3.35 6.43
N HIS A 86 -0.71 -3.86 7.53
CA HIS A 86 -1.05 -3.43 8.89
C HIS A 86 -0.77 -1.94 9.11
N LYS A 87 0.43 -1.46 8.75
CA LYS A 87 0.80 -0.03 8.90
C LYS A 87 -0.05 0.92 8.07
N THR A 88 -0.59 0.45 6.96
CA THR A 88 -1.46 1.24 6.08
C THR A 88 -2.95 0.98 6.31
N ASP A 89 -3.28 0.12 7.28
CA ASP A 89 -4.66 -0.27 7.61
C ASP A 89 -5.45 -0.76 6.38
N VAL A 90 -4.81 -1.62 5.57
CA VAL A 90 -5.42 -2.24 4.39
C VAL A 90 -5.63 -3.72 4.65
N HIS A 91 -6.86 -4.20 4.39
CA HIS A 91 -7.31 -5.53 4.80
C HIS A 91 -7.55 -6.50 3.63
N TYR A 92 -7.34 -6.08 2.38
CA TYR A 92 -7.56 -6.91 1.19
C TYR A 92 -6.30 -7.03 0.36
N LEU A 93 -5.92 -8.26 0.03
CA LEU A 93 -4.74 -8.59 -0.76
C LEU A 93 -5.14 -9.46 -1.97
N CYS A 94 -4.79 -9.02 -3.19
CA CYS A 94 -4.74 -9.91 -4.34
C CYS A 94 -3.48 -10.77 -4.22
N ILE A 95 -3.64 -12.08 -4.02
CA ILE A 95 -2.53 -13.00 -3.71
C ILE A 95 -1.68 -13.22 -4.95
N LYS A 96 -0.36 -13.09 -4.81
CA LYS A 96 0.62 -13.35 -5.87
C LYS A 96 1.38 -14.65 -5.61
N ASP A 97 1.74 -15.35 -6.67
CA ASP A 97 2.37 -16.68 -6.67
C ASP A 97 3.76 -16.72 -5.99
N PHE A 98 4.45 -15.59 -5.87
CA PHE A 98 5.69 -15.52 -5.10
C PHE A 98 5.47 -15.49 -3.58
N HIS A 99 4.27 -15.14 -3.10
CA HIS A 99 3.90 -15.25 -1.69
C HIS A 99 3.24 -16.60 -1.36
N LEU A 100 2.50 -17.16 -2.31
CA LEU A 100 1.87 -18.49 -2.22
C LEU A 100 2.04 -19.22 -3.56
N PRO A 101 3.11 -20.03 -3.73
CA PRO A 101 3.38 -20.73 -4.98
C PRO A 101 2.26 -21.66 -5.43
N PHE A 102 2.11 -21.85 -6.75
CA PHE A 102 1.15 -22.81 -7.33
C PHE A 102 1.33 -24.24 -6.81
N THR A 103 2.56 -24.59 -6.42
CA THR A 103 2.94 -25.91 -5.90
C THR A 103 2.70 -26.07 -4.40
N SER A 104 2.22 -25.03 -3.72
CA SER A 104 1.96 -25.08 -2.28
C SER A 104 1.00 -26.20 -1.93
N THR A 105 1.33 -26.94 -0.86
CA THR A 105 0.48 -27.97 -0.28
C THR A 105 -0.73 -27.38 0.42
N ASP A 106 -1.75 -28.18 0.69
CA ASP A 106 -2.94 -27.72 1.43
C ASP A 106 -2.59 -27.27 2.87
N VAL A 107 -1.54 -27.84 3.45
CA VAL A 107 -1.01 -27.43 4.76
C VAL A 107 -0.41 -26.03 4.68
N GLU A 108 0.38 -25.75 3.65
CA GLU A 108 0.97 -24.42 3.42
C GLU A 108 -0.08 -23.37 3.08
N ILE A 109 -1.08 -23.72 2.26
CA ILE A 109 -2.22 -22.84 1.95
C ILE A 109 -2.99 -22.51 3.25
N LYS A 110 -3.26 -23.50 4.09
CA LYS A 110 -3.91 -23.29 5.39
C LYS A 110 -3.08 -22.38 6.30
N ALA A 111 -1.78 -22.62 6.40
CA ALA A 111 -0.87 -21.78 7.19
C ALA A 111 -0.82 -20.34 6.68
N PHE A 112 -0.80 -20.16 5.35
CA PHE A 112 -0.88 -18.86 4.71
C PHE A 112 -2.16 -18.10 5.10
N HIS A 113 -3.32 -18.73 5.00
CA HIS A 113 -4.59 -18.13 5.40
C HIS A 113 -4.68 -17.83 6.89
N THR A 114 -4.15 -18.71 7.76
CA THR A 114 -4.05 -18.43 9.18
C THR A 114 -3.24 -17.18 9.43
N LYS A 115 -2.08 -17.06 8.76
CA LYS A 115 -1.21 -15.88 8.88
C LYS A 115 -1.87 -14.60 8.36
N LEU A 116 -2.62 -14.66 7.26
CA LEU A 116 -3.44 -13.54 6.80
C LEU A 116 -4.48 -13.13 7.85
N ALA A 117 -5.24 -14.10 8.37
CA ALA A 117 -6.30 -13.87 9.35
C ALA A 117 -5.78 -13.29 10.67
N ASP A 118 -4.64 -13.79 11.17
CA ASP A 118 -3.97 -13.28 12.38
C ASP A 118 -3.55 -11.80 12.23
N ASN A 119 -3.40 -11.31 10.98
CA ASN A 119 -3.10 -9.92 10.65
C ASN A 119 -4.32 -9.14 10.15
N GLY A 120 -5.54 -9.70 10.25
CA GLY A 120 -6.77 -9.04 9.80
C GLY A 120 -6.86 -8.85 8.29
N VAL A 121 -6.14 -9.66 7.49
CA VAL A 121 -6.07 -9.56 6.03
C VAL A 121 -6.89 -10.66 5.38
N THR A 122 -7.62 -10.33 4.33
CA THR A 122 -8.34 -11.26 3.45
C THR A 122 -7.67 -11.34 2.09
N GLY A 123 -7.25 -12.53 1.68
CA GLY A 123 -6.89 -12.81 0.29
C GLY A 123 -8.17 -12.93 -0.53
N TYR A 124 -8.46 -11.96 -1.41
CA TYR A 124 -9.75 -11.90 -2.13
C TYR A 124 -9.68 -12.46 -3.55
N ALA A 125 -8.52 -12.46 -4.14
CA ALA A 125 -8.24 -12.91 -5.51
C ALA A 125 -6.83 -13.50 -5.61
N VAL A 126 -6.53 -14.14 -6.74
CA VAL A 126 -5.18 -14.56 -7.13
C VAL A 126 -4.79 -13.92 -8.46
N GLY A 127 -3.55 -13.44 -8.59
CA GLY A 127 -3.06 -12.88 -9.86
C GLY A 127 -2.22 -11.60 -9.73
N PRO A 128 -1.91 -10.98 -10.88
CA PRO A 128 -2.15 -11.42 -12.25
C PRO A 128 -1.40 -12.70 -12.63
N ILE A 129 -2.08 -13.62 -13.32
CA ILE A 129 -1.53 -14.89 -13.79
C ILE A 129 -1.53 -14.89 -15.32
N TYR A 130 -0.35 -15.02 -15.92
CA TYR A 130 -0.22 -15.19 -17.38
C TYR A 130 -0.44 -16.64 -17.79
N MET A 131 -1.19 -16.87 -18.85
CA MET A 131 -1.52 -18.20 -19.36
C MET A 131 -1.35 -18.27 -20.87
N LYS A 132 -0.51 -19.20 -21.32
CA LYS A 132 -0.17 -19.42 -22.73
C LYS A 132 -0.64 -20.76 -23.27
N THR A 133 -1.04 -21.68 -22.37
CA THR A 133 -1.53 -23.02 -22.72
C THR A 133 -2.75 -23.40 -21.88
N GLU A 134 -3.52 -24.41 -22.33
CA GLU A 134 -4.67 -24.91 -21.59
C GLU A 134 -4.26 -25.49 -20.23
N GLU A 135 -3.09 -26.13 -20.12
CA GLU A 135 -2.56 -26.65 -18.88
C GLU A 135 -2.26 -25.55 -17.87
N GLU A 136 -1.83 -24.38 -18.33
CA GLU A 136 -1.62 -23.21 -17.46
C GLU A 136 -2.95 -22.63 -16.98
N VAL A 137 -3.99 -22.66 -17.83
CA VAL A 137 -5.36 -22.31 -17.43
C VAL A 137 -5.86 -23.29 -16.37
N ASP A 138 -5.75 -24.60 -16.61
CA ASP A 138 -6.15 -25.62 -15.64
C ASP A 138 -5.46 -25.44 -14.27
N ARG A 139 -4.16 -25.21 -14.31
CA ARG A 139 -3.37 -24.95 -13.10
C ARG A 139 -3.84 -23.71 -12.35
N ALA A 140 -4.18 -22.63 -13.05
CA ALA A 140 -4.66 -21.39 -12.43
C ALA A 140 -6.02 -21.57 -11.75
N PHE A 141 -6.96 -22.27 -12.39
CA PHE A 141 -8.28 -22.52 -11.83
C PHE A 141 -8.22 -23.50 -10.65
N GLU A 142 -7.44 -24.58 -10.75
CA GLU A 142 -7.26 -25.52 -9.63
C GLU A 142 -6.54 -24.85 -8.45
N TYR A 143 -5.55 -24.00 -8.73
CA TYR A 143 -4.89 -23.21 -7.71
C TYR A 143 -5.87 -22.26 -7.00
N ALA A 144 -6.64 -21.47 -7.74
CA ALA A 144 -7.64 -20.56 -7.16
C ALA A 144 -8.67 -21.31 -6.29
N LYS A 145 -9.12 -22.50 -6.74
CA LYS A 145 -10.02 -23.37 -5.98
C LYS A 145 -9.38 -23.86 -4.67
N ARG A 146 -8.13 -24.33 -4.72
CA ARG A 146 -7.38 -24.78 -3.52
C ARG A 146 -7.12 -23.63 -2.55
N VAL A 147 -6.79 -22.44 -3.08
CA VAL A 147 -6.64 -21.22 -2.29
C VAL A 147 -7.98 -20.73 -1.71
N GLY A 148 -9.11 -21.18 -2.26
CA GLY A 148 -10.44 -20.83 -1.76
C GLY A 148 -10.93 -19.43 -2.18
N VAL A 149 -10.38 -18.84 -3.24
CA VAL A 149 -10.85 -17.58 -3.80
C VAL A 149 -11.81 -17.82 -4.96
N LYS A 150 -12.65 -16.83 -5.25
CA LYS A 150 -13.64 -16.86 -6.33
C LYS A 150 -13.32 -15.92 -7.48
N LEU A 151 -12.18 -15.23 -7.44
CA LEU A 151 -11.74 -14.30 -8.47
C LEU A 151 -10.31 -14.64 -8.88
N ILE A 152 -10.12 -14.81 -10.19
CA ILE A 152 -8.81 -14.92 -10.83
C ILE A 152 -8.58 -13.63 -11.62
N VAL A 153 -7.51 -12.91 -11.32
CA VAL A 153 -6.97 -11.86 -12.18
C VAL A 153 -5.97 -12.53 -13.13
N GLY A 154 -6.19 -12.47 -14.42
CA GLY A 154 -5.40 -13.26 -15.35
C GLY A 154 -5.16 -12.60 -16.70
N VAL A 155 -4.19 -13.13 -17.45
CA VAL A 155 -3.78 -12.65 -18.78
C VAL A 155 -3.60 -13.86 -19.70
N PRO A 156 -4.70 -14.47 -20.17
CA PRO A 156 -4.62 -15.58 -21.10
C PRO A 156 -4.31 -15.06 -22.51
N ASN A 157 -3.64 -15.85 -23.34
CA ASN A 157 -3.63 -15.58 -24.77
C ASN A 157 -5.06 -15.57 -25.34
N TYR A 158 -5.33 -14.78 -26.36
CA TYR A 158 -6.69 -14.63 -26.93
C TYR A 158 -7.29 -15.96 -27.38
N GLU A 159 -6.49 -16.85 -27.95
CA GLU A 159 -6.92 -18.19 -28.39
C GLU A 159 -7.40 -19.09 -27.25
N LEU A 160 -7.02 -18.79 -26.01
CA LEU A 160 -7.46 -19.55 -24.83
C LEU A 160 -8.79 -19.09 -24.26
N LEU A 161 -9.34 -17.94 -24.69
CA LEU A 161 -10.57 -17.38 -24.14
C LEU A 161 -11.76 -18.35 -24.16
N PRO A 162 -12.00 -19.15 -25.23
CA PRO A 162 -13.06 -20.14 -25.21
C PRO A 162 -12.86 -21.21 -24.13
N TYR A 163 -11.60 -21.61 -23.87
CA TYR A 163 -11.27 -22.58 -22.83
C TYR A 163 -11.42 -21.98 -21.44
N VAL A 164 -10.93 -20.75 -21.21
CA VAL A 164 -11.13 -20.02 -19.96
C VAL A 164 -12.62 -19.84 -19.66
N ASN A 165 -13.42 -19.50 -20.67
CA ASN A 165 -14.88 -19.37 -20.56
C ASN A 165 -15.55 -20.65 -20.07
N LYS A 166 -15.12 -21.80 -20.57
CA LYS A 166 -15.60 -23.12 -20.08
C LYS A 166 -15.20 -23.31 -18.62
N LYS A 167 -13.95 -23.00 -18.23
CA LYS A 167 -13.47 -23.19 -16.87
C LYS A 167 -14.18 -22.25 -15.87
N VAL A 168 -14.49 -21.03 -16.26
CA VAL A 168 -15.30 -20.10 -15.47
C VAL A 168 -16.63 -20.72 -15.07
N ALA A 169 -17.31 -21.39 -16.01
CA ALA A 169 -18.56 -22.09 -15.73
C ALA A 169 -18.34 -23.34 -14.86
N ASP A 170 -17.35 -24.17 -15.19
CA ASP A 170 -17.06 -25.44 -14.49
C ASP A 170 -16.69 -25.21 -13.00
N TYR A 171 -15.97 -24.12 -12.68
CA TYR A 171 -15.48 -23.81 -11.34
C TYR A 171 -16.37 -22.82 -10.56
N ASP A 172 -17.36 -22.24 -11.24
CA ASP A 172 -18.18 -21.15 -10.68
C ASP A 172 -17.33 -20.02 -10.10
N MET A 173 -16.46 -19.46 -10.95
CA MET A 173 -15.51 -18.39 -10.60
C MET A 173 -15.71 -17.18 -11.50
N HIS A 174 -15.34 -16.00 -11.00
CA HIS A 174 -15.12 -14.82 -11.82
C HIS A 174 -13.70 -14.79 -12.36
N TYR A 175 -13.56 -14.29 -13.57
CA TYR A 175 -12.29 -14.13 -14.23
C TYR A 175 -12.13 -12.70 -14.72
N ALA A 176 -11.18 -11.98 -14.16
CA ALA A 176 -10.88 -10.59 -14.49
C ALA A 176 -9.63 -10.51 -15.36
N ILE A 177 -9.76 -10.18 -16.63
CA ILE A 177 -8.63 -9.97 -17.52
C ILE A 177 -7.94 -8.67 -17.13
N HIS A 178 -6.66 -8.75 -16.79
CA HIS A 178 -5.84 -7.58 -16.47
C HIS A 178 -5.36 -6.91 -17.75
N LEU A 179 -5.61 -5.62 -17.89
CA LEU A 179 -5.13 -4.82 -19.01
C LEU A 179 -3.75 -4.21 -18.74
N HIS A 180 -2.94 -4.00 -19.80
CA HIS A 180 -1.51 -3.69 -19.67
C HIS A 180 -1.06 -2.41 -20.36
N GLY A 181 -1.99 -1.67 -20.99
CA GLY A 181 -1.65 -0.46 -21.72
C GLY A 181 -0.81 -0.74 -22.98
N PRO A 182 -0.04 0.23 -23.44
CA PRO A 182 0.66 0.15 -24.72
C PRO A 182 1.95 -0.71 -24.70
N ASP A 183 2.30 -1.32 -23.56
CA ASP A 183 3.57 -2.03 -23.42
C ASP A 183 3.55 -3.42 -24.04
N ILE A 184 2.42 -4.10 -23.97
CA ILE A 184 2.21 -5.40 -24.58
C ILE A 184 0.92 -5.40 -25.41
N LYS A 185 0.85 -6.36 -26.37
CA LYS A 185 -0.29 -6.43 -27.30
C LYS A 185 -1.54 -7.05 -26.70
N LEU A 186 -1.39 -7.86 -25.65
CA LEU A 186 -2.51 -8.52 -24.98
C LEU A 186 -3.24 -7.51 -24.11
N TYR A 187 -4.51 -7.28 -24.42
CA TYR A 187 -5.41 -6.46 -23.60
C TYR A 187 -4.86 -5.08 -23.27
N PRO A 188 -4.64 -4.21 -24.29
CA PRO A 188 -4.05 -2.90 -24.08
C PRO A 188 -4.96 -1.93 -23.30
N ASP A 189 -6.29 -2.11 -23.39
CA ASP A 189 -7.28 -1.23 -22.77
C ASP A 189 -8.59 -1.96 -22.46
N ALA A 190 -9.52 -1.25 -21.79
CA ALA A 190 -10.83 -1.78 -21.42
C ALA A 190 -11.70 -2.14 -22.61
N GLU A 191 -11.60 -1.40 -23.72
CA GLU A 191 -12.37 -1.69 -24.94
C GLU A 191 -11.95 -3.01 -25.58
N ASP A 192 -10.65 -3.29 -25.64
CA ASP A 192 -10.15 -4.56 -26.16
C ASP A 192 -10.62 -5.74 -25.30
N VAL A 193 -10.54 -5.64 -23.99
CA VAL A 193 -11.08 -6.68 -23.09
C VAL A 193 -12.57 -6.88 -23.33
N TRP A 194 -13.36 -5.79 -23.37
CA TRP A 194 -14.79 -5.86 -23.61
C TRP A 194 -15.13 -6.56 -24.91
N GLU A 195 -14.50 -6.20 -26.03
CA GLU A 195 -14.75 -6.80 -27.34
C GLU A 195 -14.50 -8.31 -27.33
N ASN A 196 -13.55 -8.77 -26.53
CA ASN A 196 -13.20 -10.18 -26.40
C ASN A 196 -14.11 -10.96 -25.43
N VAL A 197 -14.76 -10.30 -24.45
CA VAL A 197 -15.55 -11.01 -23.41
C VAL A 197 -17.05 -10.76 -23.48
N LYS A 198 -17.53 -9.76 -24.22
CA LYS A 198 -18.94 -9.34 -24.23
C LYS A 198 -19.94 -10.44 -24.56
N ASN A 199 -19.52 -11.44 -25.37
CA ASN A 199 -20.34 -12.57 -25.79
C ASN A 199 -20.03 -13.86 -25.01
N LEU A 200 -19.14 -13.82 -24.01
CA LEU A 200 -18.78 -14.93 -23.16
C LEU A 200 -19.63 -14.94 -21.88
N ASP A 201 -19.40 -15.94 -21.04
CA ASP A 201 -20.04 -16.06 -19.73
C ASP A 201 -19.98 -14.71 -18.98
N PRO A 202 -21.08 -14.26 -18.35
CA PRO A 202 -21.09 -12.99 -17.63
C PRO A 202 -20.06 -12.90 -16.48
N ARG A 203 -19.47 -13.99 -16.04
CA ARG A 203 -18.36 -14.03 -15.05
C ARG A 203 -16.99 -13.80 -15.67
N MET A 204 -16.91 -13.67 -17.01
CA MET A 204 -15.72 -13.18 -17.72
C MET A 204 -15.78 -11.65 -17.81
N GLY A 205 -14.76 -10.97 -17.32
CA GLY A 205 -14.71 -9.50 -17.31
C GLY A 205 -13.29 -8.99 -17.21
N MET A 206 -13.10 -7.86 -16.56
CA MET A 206 -11.81 -7.18 -16.51
C MET A 206 -11.38 -6.79 -15.09
N CYS A 207 -10.08 -6.78 -14.87
CA CYS A 207 -9.39 -5.98 -13.87
C CYS A 207 -8.98 -4.67 -14.56
N LEU A 208 -9.71 -3.60 -14.27
CA LEU A 208 -9.47 -2.29 -14.87
C LEU A 208 -8.25 -1.64 -14.17
N ASP A 209 -7.08 -1.74 -14.80
CA ASP A 209 -5.92 -0.96 -14.37
C ASP A 209 -6.02 0.45 -14.97
N ILE A 210 -6.37 1.42 -14.11
CA ILE A 210 -6.65 2.79 -14.56
C ILE A 210 -5.40 3.52 -15.06
N GLY A 211 -4.22 3.15 -14.59
CA GLY A 211 -2.96 3.73 -15.06
C GLY A 211 -2.58 3.19 -16.44
N HIS A 212 -2.69 1.88 -16.65
CA HIS A 212 -2.42 1.27 -17.96
C HIS A 212 -3.42 1.72 -19.00
N ASP A 213 -4.70 1.78 -18.67
CA ASP A 213 -5.75 2.29 -19.54
C ASP A 213 -5.46 3.75 -19.94
N ARG A 214 -5.10 4.60 -18.98
CA ARG A 214 -4.71 5.98 -19.24
C ARG A 214 -3.49 6.10 -20.16
N ARG A 215 -2.46 5.26 -19.97
CA ARG A 215 -1.26 5.24 -20.82
C ARG A 215 -1.58 4.81 -22.26
N ASN A 216 -2.68 4.08 -22.46
CA ASN A 216 -3.19 3.76 -23.82
C ASN A 216 -4.09 4.86 -24.39
N GLY A 217 -4.10 6.05 -23.77
CA GLY A 217 -4.85 7.22 -24.24
C GLY A 217 -6.34 7.19 -23.92
N LYS A 218 -6.80 6.24 -23.07
CA LYS A 218 -8.21 6.10 -22.70
C LYS A 218 -8.54 6.99 -21.47
N ASP A 219 -9.84 7.08 -21.17
CA ASP A 219 -10.36 7.73 -19.98
C ASP A 219 -10.96 6.67 -19.03
N PRO A 220 -10.24 6.30 -17.96
CA PRO A 220 -10.71 5.26 -17.05
C PRO A 220 -12.05 5.58 -16.37
N VAL A 221 -12.43 6.85 -16.24
CA VAL A 221 -13.72 7.25 -15.68
C VAL A 221 -14.84 6.89 -16.64
N ALA A 222 -14.67 7.22 -17.93
CA ALA A 222 -15.62 6.87 -18.98
C ALA A 222 -15.68 5.35 -19.23
N ASP A 223 -14.54 4.67 -19.15
CA ASP A 223 -14.48 3.22 -19.33
C ASP A 223 -15.12 2.47 -18.17
N LEU A 224 -14.94 2.92 -16.94
CA LEU A 224 -15.69 2.39 -15.80
C LEU A 224 -17.20 2.58 -15.98
N GLU A 225 -17.67 3.76 -16.40
CA GLU A 225 -19.09 4.00 -16.67
C GLU A 225 -19.64 3.04 -17.75
N LYS A 226 -18.89 2.86 -18.82
CA LYS A 226 -19.29 2.04 -19.97
C LYS A 226 -19.31 0.54 -19.68
N TYR A 227 -18.29 0.05 -18.94
CA TYR A 227 -18.03 -1.39 -18.78
C TYR A 227 -18.24 -1.92 -17.38
N HIS A 228 -18.75 -1.10 -16.43
CA HIS A 228 -18.88 -1.44 -14.99
C HIS A 228 -19.48 -2.83 -14.72
N SER A 229 -20.41 -3.31 -15.54
CA SER A 229 -21.04 -4.63 -15.36
C SER A 229 -20.08 -5.81 -15.52
N ARG A 230 -18.90 -5.57 -16.08
CA ARG A 230 -17.84 -6.56 -16.30
C ARG A 230 -16.52 -6.16 -15.63
N VAL A 231 -16.49 -5.11 -14.79
CA VAL A 231 -15.33 -4.76 -13.96
C VAL A 231 -15.44 -5.51 -12.63
N PHE A 232 -14.57 -6.49 -12.41
CA PHE A 232 -14.58 -7.34 -11.23
C PHE A 232 -13.47 -6.99 -10.25
N ASP A 233 -12.40 -6.35 -10.75
CA ASP A 233 -11.31 -5.79 -9.96
C ASP A 233 -10.87 -4.45 -10.55
N VAL A 234 -10.24 -3.62 -9.76
CA VAL A 234 -9.65 -2.35 -10.19
C VAL A 234 -8.23 -2.28 -9.67
N HIS A 235 -7.26 -2.06 -10.56
CA HIS A 235 -5.93 -1.66 -10.13
C HIS A 235 -5.83 -0.14 -10.11
N LEU A 236 -5.72 0.39 -8.89
CA LEU A 236 -5.50 1.81 -8.63
C LEU A 236 -4.03 2.14 -8.89
N LYS A 237 -3.78 2.85 -9.94
CA LYS A 237 -2.45 3.25 -10.39
C LYS A 237 -2.52 4.65 -10.96
N ASP A 238 -1.58 5.53 -10.61
CA ASP A 238 -1.46 6.84 -11.23
C ASP A 238 -0.20 6.91 -12.07
N VAL A 239 -0.22 7.73 -13.11
CA VAL A 239 0.84 7.78 -14.11
C VAL A 239 1.16 9.21 -14.50
N THR A 240 2.39 9.44 -14.98
CA THR A 240 2.88 10.78 -15.34
C THR A 240 2.37 11.29 -16.68
N ASP A 241 1.94 10.40 -17.60
CA ASP A 241 1.60 10.76 -18.96
C ASP A 241 0.61 9.75 -19.56
N ALA A 242 -0.22 10.22 -20.49
CA ALA A 242 -1.24 9.43 -21.21
C ALA A 242 -0.69 8.70 -22.45
N THR A 243 0.60 8.41 -22.48
CA THR A 243 1.29 7.74 -23.58
C THR A 243 2.16 6.58 -23.09
N LYS A 244 2.75 5.84 -23.99
CA LYS A 244 3.72 4.79 -23.67
C LYS A 244 4.91 5.29 -22.83
N LEU A 245 5.21 6.58 -22.86
CA LEU A 245 6.31 7.16 -22.09
C LEU A 245 5.93 7.40 -20.60
N GLY A 246 4.64 7.37 -20.29
CA GLY A 246 4.15 7.48 -18.92
C GLY A 246 4.65 6.35 -18.05
N TYR A 247 4.94 6.64 -16.78
CA TYR A 247 5.35 5.66 -15.77
C TYR A 247 4.56 5.87 -14.48
N SER A 248 4.50 4.81 -13.66
CA SER A 248 3.77 4.82 -12.40
C SER A 248 4.35 5.82 -11.41
N VAL A 249 3.47 6.55 -10.72
CA VAL A 249 3.78 7.46 -9.61
C VAL A 249 2.83 7.21 -8.44
N GLU A 250 3.09 7.86 -7.31
CA GLU A 250 2.19 7.86 -6.17
C GLU A 250 0.82 8.43 -6.59
N VAL A 251 -0.25 7.79 -6.15
CA VAL A 251 -1.62 8.21 -6.47
C VAL A 251 -1.86 9.65 -6.00
N GLY A 252 -2.33 10.48 -6.93
CA GLY A 252 -2.51 11.92 -6.73
C GLY A 252 -1.33 12.78 -7.18
N ARG A 253 -0.21 12.18 -7.60
CA ARG A 253 0.92 12.90 -8.21
C ARG A 253 0.94 12.84 -9.73
N GLY A 254 0.07 12.02 -10.32
CA GLY A 254 -0.02 11.82 -11.76
C GLY A 254 -1.11 12.65 -12.41
N ILE A 255 -1.62 12.13 -13.51
CA ILE A 255 -2.57 12.82 -14.39
C ILE A 255 -4.00 12.26 -14.31
N LEU A 256 -4.25 11.26 -13.48
CA LEU A 256 -5.57 10.64 -13.40
C LEU A 256 -6.54 11.50 -12.58
N ASP A 257 -7.79 11.58 -13.03
CA ASP A 257 -8.88 12.19 -12.24
C ASP A 257 -9.38 11.21 -11.17
N ILE A 258 -8.59 11.03 -10.10
CA ILE A 258 -8.95 10.14 -8.99
C ILE A 258 -10.27 10.56 -8.32
N PRO A 259 -10.55 11.86 -8.08
CA PRO A 259 -11.85 12.29 -7.58
C PRO A 259 -13.03 11.91 -8.48
N GLY A 260 -12.89 12.09 -9.79
CA GLY A 260 -13.91 11.67 -10.78
C GLY A 260 -14.09 10.16 -10.79
N PHE A 261 -12.99 9.40 -10.70
CA PHE A 261 -13.05 7.95 -10.65
C PHE A 261 -13.77 7.42 -9.40
N VAL A 262 -13.50 8.00 -8.22
CA VAL A 262 -14.23 7.65 -6.96
C VAL A 262 -15.72 7.97 -7.08
N LYS A 263 -16.09 9.13 -7.63
CA LYS A 263 -17.51 9.45 -7.88
C LYS A 263 -18.16 8.45 -8.82
N MET A 264 -17.44 8.00 -9.86
CA MET A 264 -17.93 7.00 -10.80
C MET A 264 -18.10 5.63 -10.14
N LEU A 265 -17.17 5.16 -9.29
CA LEU A 265 -17.31 3.93 -8.50
C LEU A 265 -18.63 3.92 -7.70
N ARG A 266 -19.00 5.05 -7.08
CA ARG A 266 -20.27 5.21 -6.37
C ARG A 266 -21.48 5.21 -7.32
N LYS A 267 -21.39 5.98 -8.40
CA LYS A 267 -22.46 6.10 -9.39
C LYS A 267 -22.87 4.74 -9.96
N VAL A 268 -21.88 3.89 -10.28
CA VAL A 268 -22.13 2.53 -10.80
C VAL A 268 -22.35 1.50 -9.67
N ASN A 269 -22.29 1.93 -8.41
CA ASN A 269 -22.44 1.07 -7.23
C ASN A 269 -21.46 -0.11 -7.23
N TYR A 270 -20.19 0.16 -7.57
CA TYR A 270 -19.15 -0.85 -7.60
C TYR A 270 -18.99 -1.56 -6.24
N LYS A 271 -18.88 -2.89 -6.24
CA LYS A 271 -18.86 -3.72 -5.02
C LYS A 271 -17.53 -4.47 -4.84
N GLY A 272 -16.63 -4.38 -5.81
CA GLY A 272 -15.37 -5.09 -5.81
C GLY A 272 -14.29 -4.40 -4.97
N VAL A 273 -13.06 -4.82 -5.19
CA VAL A 273 -11.89 -4.23 -4.55
C VAL A 273 -11.23 -3.22 -5.49
N VAL A 274 -10.81 -2.10 -4.94
CA VAL A 274 -9.93 -1.13 -5.58
C VAL A 274 -8.55 -1.36 -4.99
N SER A 275 -7.70 -2.04 -5.73
CA SER A 275 -6.39 -2.51 -5.27
C SER A 275 -5.29 -1.57 -5.74
N LEU A 276 -4.58 -0.95 -4.81
CA LEU A 276 -3.36 -0.20 -5.18
C LEU A 276 -2.35 -1.14 -5.83
N GLU A 277 -1.92 -0.84 -7.04
CA GLU A 277 -0.76 -1.45 -7.69
C GLU A 277 0.36 -0.42 -7.83
N HIS A 278 1.23 -0.40 -6.81
CA HIS A 278 2.36 0.55 -6.74
C HIS A 278 3.61 -0.08 -7.36
N GLU A 279 4.12 0.53 -8.43
CA GLU A 279 5.26 0.02 -9.21
C GLU A 279 6.46 0.98 -9.20
N ARG A 280 6.62 1.74 -8.13
CA ARG A 280 7.72 2.68 -7.98
C ARG A 280 8.55 2.36 -6.74
N ASN A 281 9.88 2.48 -6.85
CA ASN A 281 10.82 2.21 -5.75
C ASN A 281 10.52 0.89 -5.02
N MET A 282 10.36 -0.19 -5.78
CA MET A 282 9.86 -1.48 -5.28
C MET A 282 10.77 -2.15 -4.24
N ASP A 283 12.03 -1.71 -4.12
CA ASP A 283 12.93 -2.16 -3.04
C ASP A 283 12.58 -1.52 -1.70
N ASN A 284 11.92 -0.33 -1.70
CA ASN A 284 11.42 0.36 -0.50
C ASN A 284 10.12 1.12 -0.80
N PRO A 285 9.02 0.42 -1.10
CA PRO A 285 7.79 1.03 -1.59
C PRO A 285 6.91 1.64 -0.49
N PHE A 286 7.22 1.42 0.81
CA PHE A 286 6.34 1.76 1.93
C PHE A 286 5.85 3.22 1.92
N MET A 287 6.75 4.18 1.68
CA MET A 287 6.36 5.61 1.69
C MET A 287 5.39 5.93 0.55
N GLY A 288 5.64 5.40 -0.65
CA GLY A 288 4.76 5.58 -1.81
C GLY A 288 3.40 4.91 -1.63
N ILE A 289 3.38 3.71 -1.04
CA ILE A 289 2.14 3.02 -0.67
C ILE A 289 1.34 3.84 0.35
N ALA A 290 1.99 4.27 1.44
CA ALA A 290 1.33 5.03 2.50
C ALA A 290 0.77 6.38 1.99
N GLU A 291 1.50 7.08 1.13
CA GLU A 291 1.05 8.31 0.49
C GLU A 291 -0.15 8.05 -0.43
N SER A 292 -0.06 7.04 -1.31
CA SER A 292 -1.13 6.68 -2.25
C SER A 292 -2.42 6.29 -1.53
N ILE A 293 -2.33 5.46 -0.49
CA ILE A 293 -3.48 5.04 0.33
C ILE A 293 -4.06 6.25 1.08
N GLY A 294 -3.21 7.10 1.67
CA GLY A 294 -3.65 8.30 2.38
C GLY A 294 -4.38 9.28 1.46
N TYR A 295 -3.83 9.53 0.28
CA TYR A 295 -4.46 10.38 -0.72
C TYR A 295 -5.83 9.81 -1.18
N PHE A 296 -5.88 8.52 -1.54
CA PHE A 296 -7.12 7.89 -1.99
C PHE A 296 -8.21 7.95 -0.92
N ARG A 297 -7.88 7.66 0.34
CA ARG A 297 -8.81 7.81 1.47
C ARG A 297 -9.29 9.25 1.66
N GLY A 298 -8.38 10.22 1.51
CA GLY A 298 -8.74 11.64 1.55
C GLY A 298 -9.72 12.02 0.45
N VAL A 299 -9.53 11.54 -0.78
CA VAL A 299 -10.46 11.73 -1.90
C VAL A 299 -11.80 11.06 -1.62
N VAL A 300 -11.82 9.83 -1.13
CA VAL A 300 -13.05 9.12 -0.75
C VAL A 300 -13.83 9.92 0.28
N ALA A 301 -13.17 10.43 1.32
CA ALA A 301 -13.82 11.25 2.35
C ALA A 301 -14.33 12.61 1.82
N ALA A 302 -13.59 13.26 0.93
CA ALA A 302 -13.91 14.61 0.43
C ALA A 302 -14.95 14.62 -0.69
N THR A 303 -15.26 13.47 -1.30
CA THR A 303 -16.18 13.37 -2.46
C THR A 303 -17.52 12.73 -2.10
N GLN A 304 -17.80 12.53 -0.80
CA GLN A 304 -19.09 12.01 -0.29
C GLN A 304 -20.26 12.94 -0.61
#